data_54cf994c1395bc1995f1cefecc1554a5
#
_entry.id   54cf994c1395bc1995f1cefecc1554a5
#
_cell.length_a   1.000
_cell.length_b   1.000
_cell.length_c   1.000
_cell.angle_alpha   90.00
_cell.angle_beta   90.00
_cell.angle_gamma   90.00
#
_symmetry.space_group_name_H-M   'P 1'
#
loop_
_entity.id
_entity.type
_entity.pdbx_description
1 polymer ?
#
loop_
_entity_poly.entity_id
_entity_poly.type
_entity_poly.pdbx_seq_one_letter_code
_entity_poly.pdbx_strand_id
1 'polypeptide(L)'
;MAVADSTMLVSAFLRKEGVSAILLRHAAGGAFALFLSHAIVTETETVLLEREHIRRRYPYTNEDVAAFCQTLQGSFPLLTDLPPLTGIVRDPNEDMVLATAQAAHATYLITRDLDLLSLQAHEGITMLTPEAFMAILRERGRLQP
;
A
#
# COMPACT_ATOMS: atom_id res chain seq x y z
N MET A 1 -11.16 6.81 3.25
CA MET A 1 -10.03 6.89 2.29
C MET A 1 -8.78 6.27 2.89
N ALA A 2 -8.07 5.53 2.10
CA ALA A 2 -6.89 4.80 2.56
C ALA A 2 -5.72 4.97 1.58
N VAL A 3 -4.51 4.82 2.10
CA VAL A 3 -3.28 4.71 1.31
C VAL A 3 -2.65 3.38 1.66
N ALA A 4 -2.08 2.70 0.67
CA ALA A 4 -1.33 1.47 0.85
C ALA A 4 0.15 1.76 0.59
N ASP A 5 1.01 1.21 1.43
CA ASP A 5 2.45 1.36 1.23
C ASP A 5 3.02 0.23 0.36
N SER A 6 4.32 0.28 0.09
CA SER A 6 4.97 -0.72 -0.76
C SER A 6 4.94 -2.12 -0.12
N THR A 7 4.99 -2.23 1.20
CA THR A 7 4.95 -3.56 1.85
C THR A 7 3.63 -4.27 1.58
N MET A 8 2.53 -3.53 1.64
CA MET A 8 1.21 -4.06 1.34
C MET A 8 1.10 -4.44 -0.15
N LEU A 9 1.60 -3.59 -1.05
CA LEU A 9 1.55 -3.84 -2.49
C LEU A 9 2.42 -5.02 -2.90
N VAL A 10 3.62 -5.15 -2.33
CA VAL A 10 4.48 -6.31 -2.56
C VAL A 10 3.79 -7.59 -2.11
N SER A 11 3.18 -7.56 -0.93
CA SER A 11 2.43 -8.71 -0.43
C SER A 11 1.29 -9.11 -1.38
N ALA A 12 0.58 -8.10 -1.91
CA ALA A 12 -0.51 -8.34 -2.86
C ALA A 12 -0.01 -9.00 -4.15
N PHE A 13 1.14 -8.57 -4.65
CA PHE A 13 1.74 -9.15 -5.86
C PHE A 13 2.18 -10.60 -5.63
N LEU A 14 2.84 -10.85 -4.50
CA LEU A 14 3.43 -12.16 -4.22
C LEU A 14 2.40 -13.21 -3.85
N ARG A 15 1.31 -12.82 -3.21
CA ARG A 15 0.28 -13.73 -2.70
C ARG A 15 -1.08 -13.34 -3.25
N LYS A 16 -1.42 -13.88 -4.41
CA LYS A 16 -2.65 -13.53 -5.14
C LYS A 16 -3.92 -13.84 -4.37
N GLU A 17 -3.88 -14.76 -3.42
CA GLU A 17 -5.03 -15.12 -2.61
C GLU A 17 -4.94 -14.61 -1.17
N GLY A 18 -3.90 -13.81 -0.89
CA GLY A 18 -3.74 -13.21 0.42
C GLY A 18 -4.63 -11.99 0.63
N VAL A 19 -4.70 -11.53 1.88
CA VAL A 19 -5.57 -10.43 2.27
C VAL A 19 -5.24 -9.15 1.51
N SER A 20 -3.94 -8.85 1.30
CA SER A 20 -3.53 -7.64 0.57
C SER A 20 -4.09 -7.63 -0.85
N ALA A 21 -3.98 -8.75 -1.56
CA ALA A 21 -4.50 -8.86 -2.94
C ALA A 21 -6.02 -8.75 -2.97
N ILE A 22 -6.69 -9.36 -2.00
CA ILE A 22 -8.14 -9.28 -1.89
C ILE A 22 -8.58 -7.84 -1.66
N LEU A 23 -7.88 -7.11 -0.80
CA LEU A 23 -8.17 -5.70 -0.55
C LEU A 23 -7.99 -4.85 -1.81
N LEU A 24 -6.94 -5.09 -2.60
CA LEU A 24 -6.76 -4.36 -3.85
C LEU A 24 -7.93 -4.61 -4.80
N ARG A 25 -8.41 -5.84 -4.90
CA ARG A 25 -9.57 -6.15 -5.75
C ARG A 25 -10.83 -5.46 -5.23
N HIS A 26 -11.04 -5.41 -3.92
CA HIS A 26 -12.18 -4.69 -3.35
C HIS A 26 -12.09 -3.19 -3.61
N ALA A 27 -10.89 -2.61 -3.50
CA ALA A 27 -10.68 -1.19 -3.81
C ALA A 27 -10.98 -0.91 -5.28
N ALA A 28 -10.49 -1.77 -6.18
CA ALA A 28 -10.77 -1.63 -7.61
C ALA A 28 -12.26 -1.75 -7.92
N GLY A 29 -12.98 -2.52 -7.13
CA GLY A 29 -14.43 -2.68 -7.25
C GLY A 29 -15.25 -1.59 -6.55
N GLY A 30 -14.61 -0.62 -5.92
CA GLY A 30 -15.28 0.52 -5.31
C GLY A 30 -15.69 0.35 -3.85
N ALA A 31 -15.22 -0.71 -3.17
CA ALA A 31 -15.58 -0.92 -1.76
C ALA A 31 -15.01 0.17 -0.84
N PHE A 32 -13.89 0.76 -1.21
CA PHE A 32 -13.30 1.90 -0.51
C PHE A 32 -12.41 2.66 -1.48
N ALA A 33 -12.13 3.93 -1.14
CA ALA A 33 -11.23 4.76 -1.95
C ALA A 33 -9.79 4.49 -1.54
N LEU A 34 -8.96 4.06 -2.50
CA LEU A 34 -7.54 3.81 -2.30
C LEU A 34 -6.73 4.77 -3.15
N PHE A 35 -5.80 5.47 -2.52
CA PHE A 35 -4.88 6.38 -3.19
C PHE A 35 -3.45 5.86 -3.05
N LEU A 36 -2.65 6.06 -4.09
CA LEU A 36 -1.24 5.73 -4.09
C LEU A 36 -0.46 6.98 -4.48
N SER A 37 0.85 6.92 -4.43
CA SER A 37 1.69 7.95 -5.02
C SER A 37 2.62 7.30 -6.03
N HIS A 38 3.12 8.12 -6.95
CA HIS A 38 4.12 7.64 -7.90
C HIS A 38 5.33 7.07 -7.16
N ALA A 39 5.74 7.71 -6.06
CA ALA A 39 6.86 7.24 -5.25
C ALA A 39 6.61 5.86 -4.64
N ILE A 40 5.38 5.59 -4.15
CA ILE A 40 5.04 4.27 -3.61
C ILE A 40 5.09 3.19 -4.70
N VAL A 41 4.57 3.48 -5.88
CA VAL A 41 4.60 2.53 -7.00
C VAL A 41 6.05 2.26 -7.42
N THR A 42 6.87 3.30 -7.51
CA THR A 42 8.29 3.16 -7.86
C THR A 42 9.03 2.31 -6.83
N GLU A 43 8.80 2.53 -5.55
CA GLU A 43 9.42 1.71 -4.50
C GLU A 43 8.99 0.25 -4.61
N THR A 44 7.71 0.01 -4.86
CA THR A 44 7.18 -1.35 -5.04
C THR A 44 7.88 -2.05 -6.20
N GLU A 45 8.02 -1.36 -7.34
CA GLU A 45 8.73 -1.88 -8.49
C GLU A 45 10.18 -2.20 -8.15
N THR A 46 10.88 -1.29 -7.48
CA THR A 46 12.27 -1.47 -7.10
C THR A 46 12.44 -2.70 -6.20
N VAL A 47 11.60 -2.85 -5.19
CA VAL A 47 11.64 -4.00 -4.29
C VAL A 47 11.47 -5.31 -5.07
N LEU A 48 10.49 -5.37 -5.95
CA LEU A 48 10.19 -6.60 -6.70
C LEU A 48 11.29 -6.93 -7.73
N LEU A 49 11.92 -5.92 -8.33
CA LEU A 49 12.97 -6.15 -9.32
C LEU A 49 14.33 -6.47 -8.69
N GLU A 50 14.64 -5.88 -7.54
CA GLU A 50 16.02 -5.89 -7.04
C GLU A 50 16.26 -6.77 -5.82
N ARG A 51 15.25 -7.16 -5.06
CA ARG A 51 15.46 -8.01 -3.88
C ARG A 51 15.59 -9.47 -4.24
N GLU A 52 16.83 -9.96 -4.26
CA GLU A 52 17.13 -11.32 -4.67
C GLU A 52 16.42 -12.40 -3.85
N HIS A 53 16.33 -12.22 -2.54
CA HIS A 53 15.69 -13.23 -1.68
C HIS A 53 14.20 -13.40 -2.01
N ILE A 54 13.55 -12.35 -2.46
CA ILE A 54 12.16 -12.42 -2.91
C ILE A 54 12.08 -13.14 -4.25
N ARG A 55 12.97 -12.78 -5.19
CA ARG A 55 12.98 -13.39 -6.52
C ARG A 55 13.33 -14.89 -6.49
N ARG A 56 14.15 -15.30 -5.53
CA ARG A 56 14.47 -16.71 -5.35
C ARG A 56 13.29 -17.52 -4.82
N ARG A 57 12.49 -16.91 -3.97
CA ARG A 57 11.38 -17.60 -3.32
C ARG A 57 10.14 -17.66 -4.20
N TYR A 58 9.91 -16.64 -5.00
CA TYR A 58 8.68 -16.48 -5.79
C TYR A 58 9.04 -16.41 -7.29
N PRO A 59 8.45 -17.31 -8.12
CA PRO A 59 8.73 -17.28 -9.56
C PRO A 59 7.90 -16.20 -10.27
N TYR A 60 8.53 -15.12 -10.65
CA TYR A 60 7.90 -14.07 -11.45
C TYR A 60 8.94 -13.42 -12.37
N THR A 61 8.46 -12.84 -13.46
CA THR A 61 9.30 -12.20 -14.46
C THR A 61 9.28 -10.69 -14.29
N ASN A 62 10.20 -9.99 -14.95
CA ASN A 62 10.19 -8.53 -15.00
C ASN A 62 8.91 -8.02 -15.66
N GLU A 63 8.40 -8.74 -16.67
CA GLU A 63 7.16 -8.40 -17.33
C GLU A 63 5.97 -8.49 -16.38
N ASP A 64 5.97 -9.46 -15.48
CA ASP A 64 4.93 -9.58 -14.45
C ASP A 64 4.92 -8.34 -13.55
N VAL A 65 6.10 -7.87 -13.15
CA VAL A 65 6.23 -6.67 -12.31
C VAL A 65 5.71 -5.44 -13.06
N ALA A 66 6.11 -5.28 -14.33
CA ALA A 66 5.67 -4.15 -15.14
C ALA A 66 4.15 -4.13 -15.29
N ALA A 67 3.55 -5.30 -15.56
CA ALA A 67 2.10 -5.41 -15.70
C ALA A 67 1.38 -5.05 -14.40
N PHE A 68 1.90 -5.48 -13.26
CA PHE A 68 1.32 -5.14 -11.96
C PHE A 68 1.36 -3.63 -11.72
N CYS A 69 2.50 -2.99 -11.97
CA CYS A 69 2.66 -1.54 -11.77
C CYS A 69 1.74 -0.76 -12.71
N GLN A 70 1.59 -1.21 -13.95
CA GLN A 70 0.65 -0.58 -14.90
C GLN A 70 -0.79 -0.71 -14.41
N THR A 71 -1.14 -1.87 -13.86
CA THR A 71 -2.48 -2.07 -13.31
C THR A 71 -2.73 -1.12 -12.13
N LEU A 72 -1.75 -0.95 -11.25
CA LEU A 72 -1.88 0.00 -10.13
C LEU A 72 -2.10 1.42 -10.63
N GLN A 73 -1.31 1.84 -11.61
CA GLN A 73 -1.40 3.19 -12.17
C GLN A 73 -2.74 3.45 -12.87
N GLY A 74 -3.29 2.42 -13.51
CA GLY A 74 -4.56 2.54 -14.20
C GLY A 74 -5.79 2.39 -13.32
N SER A 75 -5.64 1.81 -12.13
CA SER A 75 -6.76 1.48 -11.25
C SER A 75 -6.98 2.49 -10.14
N PHE A 76 -5.93 3.22 -9.73
CA PHE A 76 -5.99 4.08 -8.55
C PHE A 76 -5.41 5.46 -8.83
N PRO A 77 -5.93 6.53 -8.17
CA PRO A 77 -5.34 7.86 -8.30
C PRO A 77 -3.90 7.87 -7.77
N LEU A 78 -3.00 8.52 -8.49
CA LEU A 78 -1.61 8.66 -8.10
C LEU A 78 -1.30 10.11 -7.75
N LEU A 79 -0.78 10.33 -6.56
CA LEU A 79 -0.30 11.63 -6.12
C LEU A 79 1.15 11.81 -6.58
N THR A 80 1.48 12.98 -7.09
CA THR A 80 2.81 13.28 -7.61
C THR A 80 3.57 14.30 -6.77
N ASP A 81 2.87 15.28 -6.23
CA ASP A 81 3.47 16.34 -5.41
C ASP A 81 3.21 16.05 -3.95
N LEU A 82 4.24 15.62 -3.22
CA LEU A 82 4.10 15.27 -1.81
C LEU A 82 4.69 16.35 -0.94
N PRO A 83 4.05 16.66 0.22
CA PRO A 83 4.64 17.58 1.19
C PRO A 83 5.93 16.99 1.75
N PRO A 84 6.95 17.82 2.01
CA PRO A 84 8.19 17.31 2.59
C PRO A 84 7.98 16.92 4.04
N LEU A 85 8.24 15.65 4.36
CA LEU A 85 8.26 15.15 5.73
C LEU A 85 9.63 14.52 5.97
N THR A 86 10.25 14.84 7.10
CA THR A 86 11.54 14.28 7.47
C THR A 86 11.54 13.97 8.97
N GLY A 87 12.19 12.86 9.32
CA GLY A 87 12.42 12.51 10.71
C GLY A 87 11.21 12.04 11.48
N ILE A 88 10.09 11.72 10.81
CA ILE A 88 8.89 11.21 11.48
C ILE A 88 9.05 9.73 11.79
N VAL A 89 9.63 8.99 10.86
CA VAL A 89 9.92 7.56 11.03
C VAL A 89 11.41 7.37 10.78
N ARG A 90 11.91 6.20 11.14
CA ARG A 90 13.33 5.88 11.00
C ARG A 90 13.81 5.93 9.54
N ASP A 91 12.98 5.43 8.62
CA ASP A 91 13.34 5.29 7.21
C ASP A 91 12.72 6.43 6.39
N PRO A 92 13.52 7.16 5.57
CA PRO A 92 12.96 8.20 4.69
C PRO A 92 11.87 7.71 3.74
N ASN A 93 11.90 6.43 3.33
CA ASN A 93 10.83 5.87 2.49
C ASN A 93 9.51 5.81 3.24
N GLU A 94 9.55 5.58 4.54
CA GLU A 94 8.36 5.57 5.38
C GLU A 94 7.80 6.97 5.57
N ASP A 95 8.68 7.98 5.68
CA ASP A 95 8.25 9.39 5.70
C ASP A 95 7.52 9.75 4.41
N MET A 96 7.99 9.26 3.27
CA MET A 96 7.32 9.47 1.97
C MET A 96 5.92 8.86 1.96
N VAL A 97 5.76 7.69 2.57
CA VAL A 97 4.45 7.04 2.65
C VAL A 97 3.49 7.87 3.52
N LEU A 98 3.97 8.39 4.65
CA LEU A 98 3.17 9.29 5.48
C LEU A 98 2.80 10.56 4.72
N ALA A 99 3.73 11.13 3.95
CA ALA A 99 3.46 12.30 3.12
C ALA A 99 2.34 12.01 2.10
N THR A 100 2.34 10.82 1.51
CA THR A 100 1.28 10.40 0.60
C THR A 100 -0.07 10.38 1.31
N ALA A 101 -0.12 9.79 2.52
CA ALA A 101 -1.35 9.70 3.28
C ALA A 101 -1.88 11.09 3.67
N GLN A 102 -0.98 12.00 4.03
CA GLN A 102 -1.37 13.38 4.35
C GLN A 102 -1.91 14.10 3.12
N ALA A 103 -1.24 13.98 1.98
CA ALA A 103 -1.66 14.62 0.74
C ALA A 103 -3.02 14.09 0.27
N ALA A 104 -3.31 12.83 0.51
CA ALA A 104 -4.59 12.21 0.17
C ALA A 104 -5.68 12.49 1.19
N HIS A 105 -5.37 13.13 2.30
CA HIS A 105 -6.28 13.30 3.44
C HIS A 105 -6.85 11.96 3.89
N ALA A 106 -5.98 10.93 3.92
CA ALA A 106 -6.38 9.59 4.25
C ALA A 106 -6.70 9.43 5.74
N THR A 107 -7.66 8.57 6.03
CA THR A 107 -7.98 8.17 7.40
C THR A 107 -7.10 6.99 7.82
N TYR A 108 -6.74 6.13 6.86
CA TYR A 108 -6.02 4.89 7.11
C TYR A 108 -4.80 4.77 6.22
N LEU A 109 -3.73 4.24 6.79
CA LEU A 109 -2.54 3.80 6.06
C LEU A 109 -2.39 2.31 6.27
N ILE A 110 -2.52 1.53 5.20
CA ILE A 110 -2.48 0.07 5.26
C ILE A 110 -1.04 -0.37 5.00
N THR A 111 -0.44 -1.06 5.95
CA THR A 111 0.98 -1.41 5.90
C THR A 111 1.25 -2.72 6.61
N ARG A 112 2.36 -3.37 6.24
CA ARG A 112 2.93 -4.49 6.99
C ARG A 112 4.25 -4.11 7.65
N ASP A 113 4.65 -2.85 7.51
CA ASP A 113 5.91 -2.37 8.08
C ASP A 113 5.76 -2.10 9.58
N LEU A 114 6.61 -2.75 10.38
CA LEU A 114 6.52 -2.66 11.84
C LEU A 114 6.81 -1.26 12.37
N ASP A 115 7.71 -0.51 11.71
CA ASP A 115 8.02 0.86 12.14
C ASP A 115 6.82 1.78 11.95
N LEU A 116 6.11 1.66 10.84
CA LEU A 116 4.87 2.42 10.62
C LEU A 116 3.77 1.98 11.58
N LEU A 117 3.60 0.67 11.75
CA LEU A 117 2.59 0.15 12.66
C LEU A 117 2.84 0.58 14.10
N SER A 118 4.10 0.73 14.51
CA SER A 118 4.45 1.14 15.86
C SER A 118 4.07 2.60 16.16
N LEU A 119 3.91 3.44 15.13
CA LEU A 119 3.38 4.79 15.31
C LEU A 119 1.91 4.79 15.75
N GLN A 120 1.16 3.76 15.37
CA GLN A 120 -0.27 3.61 15.60
C GLN A 120 -1.12 4.67 14.90
N ALA A 121 -0.81 5.94 15.08
CA ALA A 121 -1.51 7.04 14.41
C ALA A 121 -0.59 8.25 14.27
N HIS A 122 -0.82 9.05 13.22
CA HIS A 122 -0.08 10.28 12.97
C HIS A 122 -0.99 11.27 12.24
N GLU A 123 -1.21 12.44 12.83
CA GLU A 123 -2.01 13.52 12.22
C GLU A 123 -3.38 13.04 11.72
N GLY A 124 -4.06 12.23 12.53
CA GLY A 124 -5.38 11.72 12.18
C GLY A 124 -5.38 10.52 11.26
N ILE A 125 -4.20 10.03 10.87
CA ILE A 125 -4.06 8.84 10.02
C ILE A 125 -3.77 7.65 10.93
N THR A 126 -4.59 6.61 10.85
CA THR A 126 -4.40 5.38 11.62
C THR A 126 -3.65 4.35 10.79
N MET A 127 -2.54 3.83 11.32
CA MET A 127 -1.76 2.77 10.69
C MET A 127 -2.31 1.42 11.11
N LEU A 128 -2.56 0.55 10.13
CA LEU A 128 -3.07 -0.79 10.43
C LEU A 128 -2.68 -1.79 9.35
N THR A 129 -2.75 -3.06 9.73
CA THR A 129 -2.47 -4.17 8.82
C THR A 129 -3.62 -4.35 7.83
N PRO A 130 -3.37 -5.03 6.70
CA PRO A 130 -4.46 -5.40 5.79
C PRO A 130 -5.56 -6.20 6.49
N GLU A 131 -5.21 -7.09 7.41
CA GLU A 131 -6.19 -7.89 8.17
C GLU A 131 -7.09 -7.01 9.03
N ALA A 132 -6.50 -6.04 9.74
CA ALA A 132 -7.26 -5.10 10.57
C ALA A 132 -8.17 -4.23 9.72
N PHE A 133 -7.69 -3.76 8.57
CA PHE A 133 -8.49 -2.95 7.67
C PHE A 133 -9.66 -3.75 7.07
N MET A 134 -9.41 -5.01 6.71
CA MET A 134 -10.47 -5.90 6.24
C MET A 134 -11.58 -6.05 7.27
N ALA A 135 -11.21 -6.20 8.55
CA ALA A 135 -12.18 -6.30 9.63
C ALA A 135 -13.05 -5.04 9.73
N ILE A 136 -12.43 -3.85 9.59
CA ILE A 136 -13.17 -2.58 9.60
C ILE A 136 -14.17 -2.52 8.44
N LEU A 137 -13.77 -2.94 7.25
CA LEU A 137 -14.67 -2.94 6.09
C LEU A 137 -15.87 -3.86 6.32
N ARG A 138 -15.65 -5.03 6.90
CA ARG A 138 -16.72 -5.97 7.23
C ARG A 138 -17.70 -5.39 8.24
N GLU A 139 -17.16 -4.78 9.29
CA GLU A 139 -17.99 -4.15 10.33
C GLU A 139 -18.86 -3.04 9.77
N ARG A 140 -18.36 -2.31 8.77
CA ARG A 140 -19.10 -1.22 8.13
C ARG A 140 -20.02 -1.69 7.01
N GLY A 141 -20.13 -3.00 6.78
CA GLY A 141 -20.96 -3.55 5.71
C GLY A 141 -20.48 -3.23 4.31
N ARG A 142 -19.22 -2.92 4.16
CA ARG A 142 -18.63 -2.58 2.86
C ARG A 142 -18.31 -3.81 2.02
N LEU A 143 -18.28 -4.98 2.65
CA LEU A 143 -18.00 -6.25 1.97
C LEU A 143 -19.19 -7.17 2.10
N GLN A 144 -19.49 -7.89 1.04
CA GLN A 144 -20.49 -8.95 1.04
C GLN A 144 -19.95 -10.13 1.85
N PRO A 145 -20.79 -10.80 2.66
CA PRO A 145 -20.35 -12.00 3.38
C PRO A 145 -20.01 -13.15 2.44
#